data_4fb5b9a918e85617248bd5b5c014d71b
#
_entry.id   4fb5b9a918e85617248bd5b5c014d71b
#
_cell.length_a   1.000
_cell.length_b   1.000
_cell.length_c   1.000
_cell.angle_alpha   90.00
_cell.angle_beta   90.00
_cell.angle_gamma   90.00
#
_symmetry.space_group_name_H-M   'P 1'
#
loop_
_entity.id
_entity.type
_entity.pdbx_description
1 polymer ?
#
loop_
_entity_poly.entity_id
_entity_poly.type
_entity_poly.pdbx_seq_one_letter_code
_entity_poly.pdbx_strand_id
1 'polypeptide(L)'
;MFGGAIALHTAQIVNQELSVVQKQELQKAEKQAIAQYAASLIEPDDCVYLDAGTTTGWMLEYIREPRATYITNAFSHAKRLSEKGFHVILIGGELKGSTEAIVGAEAVLNIQKYHFSKGFFGTNGIDQKMAFTTPDINEALVKQVAMRNTQAENRYVLTTSDKFDKIYAVTFSGFEGSVILTEKMPGESFWKNVNIRCV
;
A
#
# COMPACT_ATOMS: atom_id res chain seq x y z
N MET A 1 -7.69 1.81 47.22
CA MET A 1 -8.25 1.38 45.91
C MET A 1 -7.89 2.41 44.88
N PHE A 2 -6.92 2.12 44.01
CA PHE A 2 -6.55 3.01 42.92
C PHE A 2 -7.25 2.45 41.66
N GLY A 3 -8.32 3.12 41.21
CA GLY A 3 -8.99 2.84 39.97
C GLY A 3 -8.21 3.50 38.82
N GLY A 4 -7.33 2.77 38.16
CA GLY A 4 -6.72 3.20 36.90
C GLY A 4 -7.77 3.10 35.79
N ALA A 5 -8.22 4.22 35.26
CA ALA A 5 -8.97 4.24 34.01
C ALA A 5 -8.01 3.84 32.88
N ILE A 6 -8.17 2.63 32.34
CA ILE A 6 -7.54 2.25 31.07
C ILE A 6 -8.33 3.01 30.00
N ALA A 7 -7.69 3.99 29.37
CA ALA A 7 -8.23 4.62 28.17
C ALA A 7 -8.36 3.53 27.11
N LEU A 8 -9.58 3.08 26.85
CA LEU A 8 -9.89 2.21 25.71
C LEU A 8 -9.63 3.04 24.45
N HIS A 9 -8.51 2.76 23.78
CA HIS A 9 -8.22 3.35 22.50
C HIS A 9 -9.29 2.87 21.50
N THR A 10 -10.19 3.78 21.15
CA THR A 10 -11.26 3.47 20.21
C THR A 10 -10.81 3.95 18.84
N ALA A 11 -10.46 3.00 17.96
CA ALA A 11 -10.11 3.32 16.58
C ALA A 11 -11.27 4.06 15.89
N GLN A 12 -10.95 5.06 15.10
CA GLN A 12 -11.92 5.85 14.37
C GLN A 12 -12.40 5.11 13.13
N ILE A 13 -13.71 4.82 13.05
CA ILE A 13 -14.33 4.30 11.81
C ILE A 13 -14.52 5.47 10.83
N VAL A 14 -13.93 5.35 9.64
CA VAL A 14 -13.97 6.38 8.59
C VAL A 14 -14.78 5.87 7.41
N ASN A 15 -15.83 6.61 7.05
CA ASN A 15 -16.76 6.23 5.98
C ASN A 15 -16.53 6.99 4.65
N GLN A 16 -15.67 8.02 4.66
CA GLN A 16 -15.44 8.85 3.48
C GLN A 16 -14.12 8.49 2.79
N GLU A 17 -14.19 8.16 1.50
CA GLU A 17 -13.02 8.00 0.65
C GLU A 17 -12.70 9.34 -0.05
N LEU A 18 -11.45 9.79 0.09
CA LEU A 18 -10.91 10.91 -0.68
C LEU A 18 -10.46 10.41 -2.06
N SER A 19 -10.67 11.22 -3.11
CA SER A 19 -10.13 10.92 -4.44
C SER A 19 -8.59 10.96 -4.46
N VAL A 20 -7.99 10.35 -5.49
CA VAL A 20 -6.52 10.39 -5.70
C VAL A 20 -6.00 11.83 -5.74
N VAL A 21 -6.72 12.72 -6.44
CA VAL A 21 -6.34 14.14 -6.55
C VAL A 21 -6.29 14.81 -5.17
N GLN A 22 -7.31 14.58 -4.33
CA GLN A 22 -7.33 15.13 -2.97
C GLN A 22 -6.22 14.55 -2.09
N LYS A 23 -5.92 13.25 -2.22
CA LYS A 23 -4.87 12.57 -1.46
C LYS A 23 -3.46 12.98 -1.89
N GLN A 24 -3.26 13.43 -3.14
CA GLN A 24 -1.94 13.65 -3.72
C GLN A 24 -1.16 14.77 -3.02
N GLU A 25 -1.83 15.85 -2.65
CA GLU A 25 -1.22 17.00 -1.99
C GLU A 25 -1.13 16.86 -0.47
N LEU A 26 -1.90 15.93 0.12
CA LEU A 26 -1.84 15.69 1.55
C LEU A 26 -0.54 14.98 1.94
N GLN A 27 0.19 15.52 2.90
CA GLN A 27 1.42 14.93 3.47
C GLN A 27 2.43 14.55 2.38
N LYS A 28 2.66 15.49 1.48
CA LYS A 28 3.51 15.28 0.30
C LYS A 28 4.96 14.95 0.67
N ALA A 29 5.55 15.68 1.61
CA ALA A 29 6.93 15.48 2.03
C ALA A 29 7.13 14.11 2.69
N GLU A 30 6.20 13.70 3.54
CA GLU A 30 6.19 12.41 4.22
C GLU A 30 6.07 11.26 3.20
N LYS A 31 5.14 11.36 2.27
CA LYS A 31 4.98 10.38 1.19
C LYS A 31 6.21 10.27 0.30
N GLN A 32 6.87 11.39 0.00
CA GLN A 32 8.09 11.40 -0.79
C GLN A 32 9.25 10.69 -0.07
N ALA A 33 9.43 10.93 1.24
CA ALA A 33 10.45 10.24 2.02
C ALA A 33 10.22 8.71 2.03
N ILE A 34 8.98 8.29 2.33
CA ILE A 34 8.59 6.88 2.31
C ILE A 34 8.81 6.26 0.92
N ALA A 35 8.38 6.94 -0.14
CA ALA A 35 8.48 6.49 -1.52
C ALA A 35 9.94 6.37 -1.99
N GLN A 36 10.79 7.32 -1.61
CA GLN A 36 12.22 7.28 -1.92
C GLN A 36 12.90 6.08 -1.28
N TYR A 37 12.64 5.83 -0.01
CA TYR A 37 13.16 4.66 0.69
C TYR A 37 12.61 3.36 0.06
N ALA A 38 11.30 3.27 -0.17
CA ALA A 38 10.69 2.09 -0.78
C ALA A 38 11.29 1.77 -2.17
N ALA A 39 11.50 2.78 -3.01
CA ALA A 39 12.12 2.60 -4.31
C ALA A 39 13.57 2.09 -4.23
N SER A 40 14.31 2.46 -3.18
CA SER A 40 15.69 1.98 -2.97
C SER A 40 15.80 0.49 -2.62
N LEU A 41 14.68 -0.14 -2.26
CA LEU A 41 14.63 -1.58 -1.95
C LEU A 41 14.52 -2.47 -3.20
N ILE A 42 14.27 -1.87 -4.38
CA ILE A 42 14.12 -2.62 -5.64
C ILE A 42 15.50 -3.01 -6.15
N GLU A 43 15.64 -4.29 -6.45
CA GLU A 43 16.90 -4.89 -6.92
C GLU A 43 16.77 -5.35 -8.38
N PRO A 44 17.92 -5.58 -9.06
CA PRO A 44 17.92 -6.17 -10.38
C PRO A 44 17.16 -7.50 -10.45
N ASP A 45 16.44 -7.70 -11.54
CA ASP A 45 15.67 -8.91 -11.84
C ASP A 45 14.44 -9.17 -10.91
N ASP A 46 14.09 -8.20 -10.06
CA ASP A 46 12.86 -8.25 -9.26
C ASP A 46 11.59 -8.30 -10.13
N CYS A 47 10.62 -9.06 -9.66
CA CYS A 47 9.24 -9.00 -10.11
C CYS A 47 8.45 -8.17 -9.08
N VAL A 48 8.21 -6.90 -9.38
CA VAL A 48 7.69 -5.90 -8.44
C VAL A 48 6.22 -5.64 -8.67
N TYR A 49 5.41 -5.77 -7.62
CA TYR A 49 4.04 -5.27 -7.63
C TYR A 49 3.97 -3.84 -7.07
N LEU A 50 3.32 -2.95 -7.81
CA LEU A 50 3.03 -1.58 -7.40
C LEU A 50 1.53 -1.37 -7.35
N ASP A 51 0.99 -1.21 -6.15
CA ASP A 51 -0.42 -0.99 -5.90
C ASP A 51 -0.87 0.43 -6.33
N ALA A 52 -2.14 0.58 -6.66
CA ALA A 52 -2.74 1.88 -6.93
C ALA A 52 -2.80 2.72 -5.63
N GLY A 53 -2.15 3.87 -5.63
CA GLY A 53 -2.13 4.76 -4.48
C GLY A 53 -1.22 5.95 -4.67
N THR A 54 -1.40 6.99 -3.86
CA THR A 54 -0.60 8.21 -4.00
C THR A 54 0.83 8.05 -3.48
N THR A 55 1.03 7.29 -2.40
CA THR A 55 2.39 7.04 -1.88
C THR A 55 3.19 6.15 -2.82
N THR A 56 2.59 5.08 -3.35
CA THR A 56 3.20 4.24 -4.38
C THR A 56 3.44 5.01 -5.69
N GLY A 57 2.55 5.95 -6.02
CA GLY A 57 2.73 6.87 -7.16
C GLY A 57 3.95 7.77 -7.03
N TRP A 58 4.33 8.20 -5.82
CA TRP A 58 5.56 8.95 -5.59
C TRP A 58 6.83 8.10 -5.80
N MET A 59 6.78 6.78 -5.62
CA MET A 59 7.92 5.89 -5.90
C MET A 59 8.41 6.02 -7.34
N LEU A 60 7.51 6.31 -8.29
CA LEU A 60 7.86 6.42 -9.72
C LEU A 60 8.89 7.51 -10.03
N GLU A 61 9.05 8.50 -9.14
CA GLU A 61 10.09 9.53 -9.26
C GLU A 61 11.48 9.01 -8.86
N TYR A 62 11.52 7.97 -8.02
CA TYR A 62 12.75 7.46 -7.42
C TYR A 62 13.17 6.10 -7.97
N ILE A 63 12.29 5.38 -8.67
CA ILE A 63 12.62 4.10 -9.34
C ILE A 63 13.75 4.32 -10.36
N ARG A 64 14.80 3.47 -10.28
CA ARG A 64 15.98 3.53 -11.14
C ARG A 64 16.39 2.17 -11.73
N GLU A 65 15.79 1.06 -11.28
CA GLU A 65 16.22 -0.29 -11.69
C GLU A 65 15.56 -0.71 -13.02
N PRO A 66 16.30 -0.74 -14.15
CA PRO A 66 15.74 -1.04 -15.46
C PRO A 66 15.55 -2.53 -15.75
N ARG A 67 16.19 -3.42 -14.95
CA ARG A 67 16.09 -4.87 -15.14
C ARG A 67 14.94 -5.49 -14.37
N ALA A 68 14.29 -4.75 -13.47
CA ALA A 68 13.09 -5.21 -12.78
C ALA A 68 11.88 -5.20 -13.73
N THR A 69 10.95 -6.12 -13.50
CA THR A 69 9.64 -6.13 -14.14
C THR A 69 8.61 -5.55 -13.19
N TYR A 70 7.92 -4.50 -13.61
CA TYR A 70 6.92 -3.81 -12.81
C TYR A 70 5.51 -4.26 -13.20
N ILE A 71 4.72 -4.73 -12.25
CA ILE A 71 3.34 -5.11 -12.44
C ILE A 71 2.47 -4.22 -11.57
N THR A 72 1.44 -3.64 -12.14
CA THR A 72 0.58 -2.69 -11.40
C THR A 72 -0.88 -2.82 -11.81
N ASN A 73 -1.77 -2.49 -10.88
CA ASN A 73 -3.18 -2.26 -11.14
C ASN A 73 -3.52 -0.76 -11.30
N ALA A 74 -2.53 0.13 -11.30
CA ALA A 74 -2.74 1.57 -11.47
C ALA A 74 -2.47 2.00 -12.91
N PHE A 75 -3.48 2.52 -13.59
CA PHE A 75 -3.37 2.97 -14.98
C PHE A 75 -2.31 4.08 -15.14
N SER A 76 -2.33 5.10 -14.28
CA SER A 76 -1.37 6.19 -14.30
C SER A 76 0.06 5.74 -13.99
N HIS A 77 0.24 4.75 -13.10
CA HIS A 77 1.56 4.21 -12.80
C HIS A 77 2.15 3.49 -14.01
N ALA A 78 1.35 2.63 -14.67
CA ALA A 78 1.80 1.91 -15.85
C ALA A 78 2.21 2.86 -16.98
N LYS A 79 1.41 3.87 -17.25
CA LYS A 79 1.71 4.90 -18.25
C LYS A 79 3.05 5.58 -17.97
N ARG A 80 3.23 6.10 -16.75
CA ARG A 80 4.45 6.84 -16.35
C ARG A 80 5.71 5.98 -16.38
N LEU A 81 5.63 4.71 -15.93
CA LEU A 81 6.76 3.77 -16.00
C LEU A 81 7.13 3.44 -17.44
N SER A 82 6.13 3.20 -18.30
CA SER A 82 6.35 2.93 -19.72
C SER A 82 7.00 4.13 -20.44
N GLU A 83 6.57 5.36 -20.16
CA GLU A 83 7.16 6.59 -20.69
C GLU A 83 8.63 6.78 -20.27
N LYS A 84 9.01 6.26 -19.08
CA LYS A 84 10.40 6.22 -18.58
C LYS A 84 11.23 5.06 -19.14
N GLY A 85 10.64 4.18 -19.96
CA GLY A 85 11.32 3.06 -20.62
C GLY A 85 11.45 1.79 -19.76
N PHE A 86 10.74 1.68 -18.62
CA PHE A 86 10.71 0.47 -17.80
C PHE A 86 9.81 -0.61 -18.41
N HIS A 87 10.16 -1.87 -18.16
CA HIS A 87 9.29 -2.99 -18.49
C HIS A 87 8.12 -3.06 -17.50
N VAL A 88 6.91 -2.73 -17.97
CA VAL A 88 5.72 -2.64 -17.12
C VAL A 88 4.57 -3.47 -17.70
N ILE A 89 3.85 -4.14 -16.82
CA ILE A 89 2.64 -4.90 -17.11
C ILE A 89 1.49 -4.25 -16.34
N LEU A 90 0.49 -3.74 -17.05
CA LEU A 90 -0.77 -3.31 -16.46
C LEU A 90 -1.72 -4.51 -16.44
N ILE A 91 -2.25 -4.85 -15.26
CA ILE A 91 -3.26 -5.93 -15.18
C ILE A 91 -4.56 -5.50 -15.87
N GLY A 92 -5.26 -6.46 -16.48
CA GLY A 92 -6.58 -6.22 -17.07
C GLY A 92 -7.68 -6.16 -16.01
N GLY A 93 -8.82 -5.55 -16.36
CA GLY A 93 -10.00 -5.44 -15.49
C GLY A 93 -10.78 -4.16 -15.72
N GLU A 94 -11.61 -3.78 -14.76
CA GLU A 94 -12.43 -2.57 -14.78
C GLU A 94 -11.67 -1.38 -14.21
N LEU A 95 -11.68 -0.24 -14.91
CA LEU A 95 -11.06 0.99 -14.44
C LEU A 95 -11.98 1.76 -13.49
N LYS A 96 -11.61 1.84 -12.22
CA LYS A 96 -12.27 2.70 -11.23
C LYS A 96 -11.76 4.15 -11.37
N GLY A 97 -12.58 5.04 -11.92
CA GLY A 97 -12.16 6.40 -12.27
C GLY A 97 -11.72 7.28 -11.08
N SER A 98 -12.26 7.07 -9.87
CA SER A 98 -11.91 7.86 -8.68
C SER A 98 -10.48 7.62 -8.16
N THR A 99 -9.94 6.42 -8.37
CA THR A 99 -8.61 6.00 -7.89
C THR A 99 -7.66 5.61 -9.01
N GLU A 100 -8.14 5.58 -10.28
CA GLU A 100 -7.41 5.10 -11.46
C GLU A 100 -6.88 3.67 -11.29
N ALA A 101 -7.53 2.90 -10.41
CA ALA A 101 -7.20 1.51 -10.13
C ALA A 101 -7.98 0.56 -11.04
N ILE A 102 -7.30 -0.45 -11.54
CA ILE A 102 -7.94 -1.59 -12.20
C ILE A 102 -8.42 -2.56 -11.12
N VAL A 103 -9.70 -2.90 -11.16
CA VAL A 103 -10.41 -3.70 -10.16
C VAL A 103 -11.33 -4.73 -10.80
N GLY A 104 -12.08 -5.47 -9.98
CA GLY A 104 -13.08 -6.44 -10.41
C GLY A 104 -12.53 -7.86 -10.59
N ALA A 105 -13.42 -8.77 -10.99
CA ALA A 105 -13.10 -10.20 -11.09
C ALA A 105 -11.95 -10.50 -12.06
N GLU A 106 -11.93 -9.82 -13.21
CA GLU A 106 -10.86 -9.99 -14.21
C GLU A 106 -9.51 -9.54 -13.66
N ALA A 107 -9.46 -8.45 -12.88
CA ALA A 107 -8.24 -7.99 -12.23
C ALA A 107 -7.71 -9.05 -11.24
N VAL A 108 -8.59 -9.62 -10.43
CA VAL A 108 -8.26 -10.71 -9.51
C VAL A 108 -7.74 -11.94 -10.25
N LEU A 109 -8.41 -12.39 -11.30
CA LEU A 109 -7.99 -13.54 -12.12
C LEU A 109 -6.65 -13.29 -12.82
N ASN A 110 -6.40 -12.04 -13.23
CA ASN A 110 -5.15 -11.65 -13.87
C ASN A 110 -3.98 -11.71 -12.89
N ILE A 111 -4.13 -11.05 -11.73
CA ILE A 111 -3.05 -10.92 -10.75
C ILE A 111 -2.70 -12.24 -10.07
N GLN A 112 -3.64 -13.19 -9.97
CA GLN A 112 -3.39 -14.53 -9.44
C GLN A 112 -2.28 -15.31 -10.17
N LYS A 113 -2.00 -14.95 -11.42
CA LYS A 113 -1.03 -15.64 -12.27
C LYS A 113 0.42 -15.23 -11.98
N TYR A 114 0.63 -14.15 -11.23
CA TYR A 114 1.95 -13.59 -10.96
C TYR A 114 2.43 -13.93 -9.55
N HIS A 115 3.75 -14.09 -9.42
CA HIS A 115 4.44 -14.22 -8.14
C HIS A 115 5.44 -13.08 -8.01
N PHE A 116 5.34 -12.33 -6.93
CA PHE A 116 6.12 -11.12 -6.76
C PHE A 116 7.27 -11.36 -5.78
N SER A 117 8.49 -10.96 -6.16
CA SER A 117 9.63 -10.93 -5.24
C SER A 117 9.48 -9.80 -4.23
N LYS A 118 8.89 -8.67 -4.65
CA LYS A 118 8.58 -7.51 -3.79
C LYS A 118 7.22 -6.92 -4.15
N GLY A 119 6.48 -6.47 -3.16
CA GLY A 119 5.21 -5.77 -3.35
C GLY A 119 5.13 -4.51 -2.50
N PHE A 120 4.67 -3.43 -3.11
CA PHE A 120 4.49 -2.13 -2.45
C PHE A 120 3.01 -1.76 -2.48
N PHE A 121 2.43 -1.65 -1.29
CA PHE A 121 0.99 -1.52 -1.09
C PHE A 121 0.64 -0.21 -0.40
N GLY A 122 -0.44 0.44 -0.85
CA GLY A 122 -1.06 1.52 -0.10
C GLY A 122 -2.11 0.98 0.87
N THR A 123 -2.37 1.72 1.95
CA THR A 123 -3.50 1.49 2.84
C THR A 123 -4.22 2.80 3.16
N ASN A 124 -5.50 2.72 3.49
CA ASN A 124 -6.28 3.86 3.95
C ASN A 124 -6.27 3.97 5.47
N GLY A 125 -6.28 2.85 6.18
CA GLY A 125 -6.21 2.80 7.63
C GLY A 125 -5.46 1.60 8.14
N ILE A 126 -4.91 1.72 9.34
CA ILE A 126 -4.22 0.66 10.07
C ILE A 126 -4.76 0.65 11.50
N ASP A 127 -5.20 -0.51 11.95
CA ASP A 127 -5.72 -0.71 13.31
C ASP A 127 -5.09 -1.94 13.94
N GLN A 128 -4.97 -1.93 15.27
CA GLN A 128 -4.34 -3.02 16.03
C GLN A 128 -5.03 -4.38 15.86
N LYS A 129 -6.34 -4.39 15.64
CA LYS A 129 -7.16 -5.61 15.50
C LYS A 129 -7.49 -5.92 14.04
N MET A 130 -7.80 -4.86 13.26
CA MET A 130 -8.25 -5.01 11.87
C MET A 130 -7.09 -4.96 10.86
N ALA A 131 -5.88 -4.67 11.32
CA ALA A 131 -4.69 -4.51 10.50
C ALA A 131 -4.89 -3.51 9.33
N PHE A 132 -4.70 -3.93 8.08
CA PHE A 132 -4.75 -3.03 6.93
C PHE A 132 -6.15 -2.94 6.33
N THR A 133 -6.70 -1.73 6.27
CA THR A 133 -8.07 -1.49 5.80
C THR A 133 -8.16 -0.51 4.65
N THR A 134 -9.21 -0.67 3.82
CA THR A 134 -9.55 0.17 2.67
C THR A 134 -11.07 0.33 2.58
N PRO A 135 -11.60 1.41 1.97
CA PRO A 135 -13.05 1.58 1.87
C PRO A 135 -13.74 0.67 0.84
N ASP A 136 -13.04 0.23 -0.19
CA ASP A 136 -13.63 -0.44 -1.36
C ASP A 136 -13.29 -1.93 -1.40
N ILE A 137 -14.32 -2.79 -1.52
CA ILE A 137 -14.18 -4.23 -1.56
C ILE A 137 -13.42 -4.73 -2.80
N ASN A 138 -13.64 -4.10 -3.97
CA ASN A 138 -12.98 -4.51 -5.20
C ASN A 138 -11.48 -4.20 -5.17
N GLU A 139 -11.09 -3.05 -4.60
CA GLU A 139 -9.68 -2.74 -4.33
C GLU A 139 -9.09 -3.69 -3.30
N ALA A 140 -9.84 -3.98 -2.22
CA ALA A 140 -9.40 -4.92 -1.18
C ALA A 140 -9.09 -6.31 -1.75
N LEU A 141 -9.92 -6.84 -2.65
CA LEU A 141 -9.71 -8.15 -3.27
C LEU A 141 -8.43 -8.21 -4.12
N VAL A 142 -8.16 -7.17 -4.91
CA VAL A 142 -6.91 -7.09 -5.71
C VAL A 142 -5.70 -7.02 -4.79
N LYS A 143 -5.73 -6.15 -3.77
CA LYS A 143 -4.66 -6.03 -2.75
C LYS A 143 -4.41 -7.34 -2.03
N GLN A 144 -5.47 -8.03 -1.60
CA GLN A 144 -5.38 -9.29 -0.87
C GLN A 144 -4.67 -10.37 -1.70
N VAL A 145 -5.02 -10.50 -2.98
CA VAL A 145 -4.38 -11.47 -3.87
C VAL A 145 -2.94 -11.10 -4.14
N ALA A 146 -2.66 -9.83 -4.43
CA ALA A 146 -1.29 -9.35 -4.64
C ALA A 146 -0.41 -9.60 -3.43
N MET A 147 -0.90 -9.31 -2.21
CA MET A 147 -0.15 -9.56 -0.97
C MET A 147 0.14 -11.05 -0.76
N ARG A 148 -0.84 -11.92 -0.99
CA ARG A 148 -0.63 -13.38 -0.88
C ARG A 148 0.41 -13.89 -1.86
N ASN A 149 0.45 -13.32 -3.06
CA ASN A 149 1.37 -13.71 -4.12
C ASN A 149 2.75 -13.01 -4.01
N THR A 150 2.92 -12.14 -3.03
CA THR A 150 4.21 -11.51 -2.72
C THR A 150 4.96 -12.33 -1.67
N GLN A 151 6.26 -12.50 -1.85
CA GLN A 151 7.14 -13.16 -0.88
C GLN A 151 7.01 -12.50 0.50
N ALA A 152 6.88 -13.32 1.54
CA ALA A 152 6.82 -12.83 2.92
C ALA A 152 8.08 -11.99 3.24
N GLU A 153 7.94 -11.01 4.15
CA GLU A 153 8.96 -10.02 4.53
C GLU A 153 9.34 -9.02 3.41
N ASN A 154 8.82 -9.21 2.19
CA ASN A 154 8.92 -8.29 1.07
C ASN A 154 7.58 -7.63 0.69
N ARG A 155 6.60 -7.71 1.59
CA ARG A 155 5.29 -7.04 1.52
C ARG A 155 5.39 -5.69 2.22
N TYR A 156 5.70 -4.65 1.49
CA TYR A 156 5.89 -3.31 2.04
C TYR A 156 4.59 -2.53 1.99
N VAL A 157 4.06 -2.15 3.16
CA VAL A 157 2.87 -1.29 3.26
C VAL A 157 3.31 0.14 3.54
N LEU A 158 3.10 1.02 2.56
CA LEU A 158 3.51 2.42 2.60
C LEU A 158 2.39 3.26 3.19
N THR A 159 2.66 3.91 4.31
CA THR A 159 1.64 4.68 5.03
C THR A 159 2.23 5.88 5.74
N THR A 160 1.49 6.98 5.76
CA THR A 160 1.78 8.12 6.63
C THR A 160 1.20 7.86 8.02
N SER A 161 1.82 8.45 9.03
CA SER A 161 1.51 8.19 10.45
C SER A 161 0.07 8.54 10.86
N ASP A 162 -0.60 9.43 10.12
CA ASP A 162 -2.01 9.80 10.36
C ASP A 162 -3.02 8.69 10.08
N LYS A 163 -2.60 7.58 9.44
CA LYS A 163 -3.47 6.45 9.11
C LYS A 163 -3.52 5.37 10.17
N PHE A 164 -2.65 5.43 11.17
CA PHE A 164 -2.75 4.57 12.34
C PHE A 164 -4.01 4.90 13.14
N ASP A 165 -4.59 3.88 13.77
CA ASP A 165 -5.81 3.94 14.58
C ASP A 165 -7.06 4.38 13.81
N LYS A 166 -7.05 4.17 12.48
CA LYS A 166 -8.20 4.37 11.59
C LYS A 166 -8.63 3.04 10.98
N ILE A 167 -9.94 2.82 10.94
CA ILE A 167 -10.56 1.63 10.35
C ILE A 167 -11.45 2.08 9.18
N TYR A 168 -11.25 1.45 8.02
CA TYR A 168 -12.16 1.54 6.88
C TYR A 168 -12.97 0.26 6.72
N ALA A 169 -13.96 0.27 5.83
CA ALA A 169 -14.99 -0.76 5.73
C ALA A 169 -14.47 -2.19 5.51
N VAL A 170 -13.32 -2.36 4.86
CA VAL A 170 -12.84 -3.67 4.44
C VAL A 170 -11.39 -3.90 4.86
N THR A 171 -11.13 -4.99 5.58
CA THR A 171 -9.78 -5.49 5.84
C THR A 171 -9.27 -6.27 4.63
N PHE A 172 -8.07 -5.97 4.14
CA PHE A 172 -7.48 -6.70 3.02
C PHE A 172 -6.30 -7.60 3.41
N SER A 173 -5.65 -7.36 4.54
CA SER A 173 -4.58 -8.23 5.04
C SER A 173 -4.31 -8.00 6.53
N GLY A 174 -3.73 -9.04 7.18
CA GLY A 174 -3.09 -8.93 8.49
C GLY A 174 -1.67 -8.39 8.41
N PHE A 175 -1.00 -8.32 9.56
CA PHE A 175 0.40 -7.84 9.66
C PHE A 175 1.44 -8.89 9.27
N GLU A 176 1.06 -10.16 9.25
CA GLU A 176 2.00 -11.28 9.07
C GLU A 176 2.76 -11.18 7.73
N GLY A 177 4.08 -11.30 7.79
CA GLY A 177 4.95 -11.21 6.63
C GLY A 177 4.97 -9.84 5.94
N SER A 178 4.51 -8.79 6.62
CA SER A 178 4.50 -7.42 6.09
C SER A 178 5.45 -6.51 6.86
N VAL A 179 5.99 -5.52 6.16
CA VAL A 179 6.81 -4.44 6.71
C VAL A 179 6.08 -3.12 6.46
N ILE A 180 5.76 -2.39 7.52
CA ILE A 180 5.17 -1.05 7.40
C ILE A 180 6.28 -0.03 7.23
N LEU A 181 6.20 0.78 6.18
CA LEU A 181 7.08 1.93 5.97
C LEU A 181 6.31 3.22 6.30
N THR A 182 6.84 3.99 7.24
CA THR A 182 6.19 5.24 7.70
C THR A 182 7.24 6.28 8.09
N GLU A 183 6.89 7.56 8.07
CA GLU A 183 7.79 8.66 8.45
C GLU A 183 7.90 8.84 9.96
N LYS A 184 6.97 8.24 10.73
CA LYS A 184 6.94 8.39 12.18
C LYS A 184 6.37 7.15 12.86
N MET A 185 7.06 6.69 13.92
CA MET A 185 6.59 5.58 14.75
C MET A 185 5.31 5.97 15.51
N PRO A 186 4.27 5.12 15.48
CA PRO A 186 3.11 5.28 16.35
C PRO A 186 3.50 5.11 17.83
N GLY A 187 2.87 5.91 18.70
CA GLY A 187 3.30 6.04 20.10
C GLY A 187 2.93 4.89 21.04
N GLU A 188 2.09 3.95 20.63
CA GLU A 188 1.57 2.91 21.51
C GLU A 188 2.45 1.67 21.61
N SER A 189 2.40 1.01 22.78
CA SER A 189 3.23 -0.17 23.07
C SER A 189 2.93 -1.37 22.15
N PHE A 190 1.70 -1.51 21.65
CA PHE A 190 1.31 -2.57 20.70
C PHE A 190 2.19 -2.57 19.45
N TRP A 191 2.48 -1.40 18.91
CA TRP A 191 3.19 -1.26 17.64
C TRP A 191 4.65 -1.75 17.71
N LYS A 192 5.21 -1.94 18.91
CA LYS A 192 6.55 -2.52 19.09
C LYS A 192 6.65 -3.97 18.64
N ASN A 193 5.52 -4.67 18.51
CA ASN A 193 5.47 -6.07 18.08
C ASN A 193 5.15 -6.21 16.59
N VAL A 194 4.93 -5.10 15.89
CA VAL A 194 4.66 -5.05 14.45
C VAL A 194 5.94 -4.63 13.73
N ASN A 195 6.21 -5.23 12.58
CA ASN A 195 7.40 -4.88 11.79
C ASN A 195 7.20 -3.51 11.12
N ILE A 196 7.63 -2.46 11.82
CA ILE A 196 7.55 -1.06 11.37
C ILE A 196 8.95 -0.52 11.17
N ARG A 197 9.17 0.10 10.02
CA ARG A 197 10.42 0.77 9.67
C ARG A 197 10.12 2.26 9.45
N CYS A 198 10.73 3.09 10.28
CA CYS A 198 10.64 4.54 10.17
C CYS A 198 11.71 5.05 9.19
N VAL A 199 11.32 5.90 8.24
CA VAL A 199 12.17 6.37 7.13
C VAL A 199 12.12 7.88 6.97
#